data_775e5dbf28880786c27110b3d520a617
#
_entry.id   775e5dbf28880786c27110b3d520a617
#
_cell.length_a   1.000
_cell.length_b   1.000
_cell.length_c   1.000
_cell.angle_alpha   90.00
_cell.angle_beta   90.00
_cell.angle_gamma   90.00
#
_symmetry.space_group_name_H-M   'P 1'
#
loop_
_entity.id
_entity.type
_entity.pdbx_description
1 polymer ?
#
loop_
_entity_poly.entity_id
_entity_poly.type
_entity_poly.pdbx_seq_one_letter_code
_entity_poly.pdbx_strand_id
1 'polypeptide(L)'
;TGGAMALNDAQMEELSRLPTGMAVVYQNNWQEAVLCQLPRYEPFGRRKKECEDIIQNRTAKNNAILHFLLAKQLTAAQKEKVEKRLRNSNIPAETVKKLLENLDSRNKQYHWAVAGFLRQNSGMLKDVLQGTASCQTLDELETVIKENVSTVFVGFGPSELEKITVYVCMAESEKYPEIEPLKQLCAYYWKEKVL
;
A
#
# COMPACT_ATOMS: atom_id res chain seq x y z
N THR A 1 -5.56 -38.81 15.09
CA THR A 1 -4.85 -37.52 15.33
C THR A 1 -4.10 -37.59 16.67
N GLY A 2 -4.69 -38.12 17.73
CA GLY A 2 -4.07 -38.21 19.07
C GLY A 2 -2.81 -39.07 19.16
N GLY A 3 -2.70 -40.12 18.37
CA GLY A 3 -1.49 -40.96 18.30
C GLY A 3 -0.22 -40.25 17.82
N ALA A 4 -0.37 -39.24 16.94
CA ALA A 4 0.75 -38.42 16.48
C ALA A 4 1.29 -37.44 17.52
N MET A 5 0.50 -37.16 18.58
CA MET A 5 0.82 -36.26 19.69
C MET A 5 1.33 -37.00 20.95
N ALA A 6 1.54 -38.31 20.83
CA ALA A 6 1.92 -39.18 21.97
C ALA A 6 1.02 -39.07 23.20
N LEU A 7 -0.28 -38.81 23.00
CA LEU A 7 -1.28 -38.71 24.07
C LEU A 7 -1.72 -40.10 24.50
N ASN A 8 -1.94 -40.27 25.80
CA ASN A 8 -2.53 -41.49 26.37
C ASN A 8 -4.06 -41.50 26.20
N ASP A 9 -4.70 -42.64 26.47
CA ASP A 9 -6.15 -42.82 26.26
C ASP A 9 -6.99 -41.84 27.09
N ALA A 10 -6.60 -41.53 28.31
CA ALA A 10 -7.29 -40.57 29.18
C ALA A 10 -7.19 -39.14 28.58
N GLN A 11 -6.04 -38.76 28.08
CA GLN A 11 -5.83 -37.47 27.42
C GLN A 11 -6.60 -37.36 26.10
N MET A 12 -6.74 -38.46 25.36
CA MET A 12 -7.56 -38.52 24.15
C MET A 12 -9.06 -38.37 24.46
N GLU A 13 -9.51 -38.93 25.58
CA GLU A 13 -10.88 -38.74 26.02
C GLU A 13 -11.15 -37.29 26.42
N GLU A 14 -10.21 -36.64 27.13
CA GLU A 14 -10.31 -35.23 27.48
C GLU A 14 -10.34 -34.31 26.24
N LEU A 15 -9.63 -34.64 25.16
CA LEU A 15 -9.69 -33.88 23.89
C LEU A 15 -11.12 -33.79 23.33
N SER A 16 -11.89 -34.88 23.48
CA SER A 16 -13.29 -34.92 22.98
C SER A 16 -14.24 -34.04 23.81
N ARG A 17 -13.81 -33.66 25.01
CA ARG A 17 -14.58 -32.86 25.98
C ARG A 17 -14.14 -31.40 26.04
N LEU A 18 -13.17 -30.99 25.23
CA LEU A 18 -12.69 -29.61 25.22
C LEU A 18 -13.82 -28.62 24.89
N PRO A 19 -14.02 -27.60 25.73
CA PRO A 19 -15.00 -26.57 25.44
C PRO A 19 -14.61 -25.76 24.20
N THR A 20 -15.60 -25.14 23.54
CA THR A 20 -15.36 -24.26 22.37
C THR A 20 -14.39 -23.15 22.74
N GLY A 21 -13.35 -23.00 21.95
CA GLY A 21 -12.28 -22.01 22.17
C GLY A 21 -11.04 -22.58 22.86
N MET A 22 -11.03 -23.89 23.17
CA MET A 22 -9.83 -24.58 23.62
C MET A 22 -9.28 -25.48 22.52
N ALA A 23 -7.98 -25.57 22.39
CA ALA A 23 -7.29 -26.46 21.44
C ALA A 23 -6.01 -27.02 22.03
N VAL A 24 -5.68 -28.24 21.67
CA VAL A 24 -4.36 -28.81 21.96
C VAL A 24 -3.47 -28.62 20.74
N VAL A 25 -2.32 -28.01 20.96
CA VAL A 25 -1.33 -27.73 19.91
C VAL A 25 -0.09 -28.57 20.20
N TYR A 26 0.41 -29.22 19.17
CA TYR A 26 1.65 -29.99 19.19
C TYR A 26 2.51 -29.65 17.97
N GLN A 27 3.80 -29.53 18.18
CA GLN A 27 4.77 -29.33 17.12
C GLN A 27 5.89 -30.37 17.26
N ASN A 28 6.42 -30.87 16.15
CA ASN A 28 7.37 -32.00 16.13
C ASN A 28 8.63 -31.81 16.99
N ASN A 29 8.99 -30.58 17.34
CA ASN A 29 10.14 -30.28 18.21
C ASN A 29 9.74 -30.02 19.67
N TRP A 30 8.47 -30.20 20.03
CA TRP A 30 8.00 -30.06 21.40
C TRP A 30 8.00 -31.43 22.12
N GLN A 31 8.35 -31.43 23.40
CA GLN A 31 8.34 -32.63 24.20
C GLN A 31 6.92 -33.07 24.59
N GLU A 32 6.01 -32.10 24.72
CA GLU A 32 4.63 -32.30 25.11
C GLU A 32 3.65 -31.45 24.34
N ALA A 33 2.40 -31.91 24.23
CA ALA A 33 1.31 -31.14 23.68
C ALA A 33 0.84 -30.07 24.66
N VAL A 34 0.56 -28.87 24.20
CA VAL A 34 0.16 -27.70 25.00
C VAL A 34 -1.31 -27.40 24.81
N LEU A 35 -2.04 -27.28 25.90
CA LEU A 35 -3.44 -26.84 25.90
C LEU A 35 -3.46 -25.31 25.74
N CYS A 36 -4.08 -24.84 24.67
CA CYS A 36 -4.18 -23.42 24.32
C CYS A 36 -5.63 -22.96 24.41
N GLN A 37 -5.85 -21.82 25.05
CA GLN A 37 -7.10 -21.11 24.95
C GLN A 37 -7.04 -20.16 23.75
N LEU A 38 -7.90 -20.40 22.76
CA LEU A 38 -8.02 -19.53 21.60
C LEU A 38 -8.89 -18.32 21.98
N PRO A 39 -8.50 -17.11 21.53
CA PRO A 39 -9.36 -15.95 21.74
C PRO A 39 -10.72 -16.20 21.08
N ARG A 40 -11.78 -15.74 21.75
CA ARG A 40 -13.14 -15.88 21.24
C ARG A 40 -13.22 -15.26 19.84
N TYR A 41 -13.68 -16.05 18.87
CA TYR A 41 -13.90 -15.56 17.52
C TYR A 41 -14.94 -14.44 17.56
N GLU A 42 -14.52 -13.22 17.29
CA GLU A 42 -15.44 -12.13 17.00
C GLU A 42 -15.88 -12.21 15.54
N PRO A 43 -17.20 -12.02 15.26
CA PRO A 43 -17.70 -12.10 13.89
C PRO A 43 -16.90 -11.19 12.97
N PHE A 44 -16.48 -11.74 11.84
CA PHE A 44 -15.61 -11.12 10.82
C PHE A 44 -16.04 -9.69 10.41
N GLY A 45 -17.30 -9.34 10.58
CA GLY A 45 -17.87 -8.04 10.22
C GLY A 45 -17.34 -6.85 11.04
N ARG A 46 -17.04 -7.03 12.34
CA ARG A 46 -16.51 -5.94 13.18
C ARG A 46 -15.06 -5.60 12.80
N ARG A 47 -14.21 -6.63 12.70
CA ARG A 47 -12.80 -6.45 12.29
C ARG A 47 -12.68 -5.91 10.87
N LYS A 48 -13.56 -6.36 9.96
CA LYS A 48 -13.57 -5.86 8.59
C LYS A 48 -13.86 -4.35 8.57
N LYS A 49 -14.87 -3.89 9.29
CA LYS A 49 -15.22 -2.47 9.38
C LYS A 49 -14.11 -1.64 10.02
N GLU A 50 -13.51 -2.10 11.12
CA GLU A 50 -12.37 -1.43 11.74
C GLU A 50 -11.16 -1.33 10.80
N CYS A 51 -10.87 -2.39 10.04
CA CYS A 51 -9.82 -2.37 9.02
C CYS A 51 -10.15 -1.41 7.88
N GLU A 52 -11.40 -1.38 7.41
CA GLU A 52 -11.86 -0.45 6.38
C GLU A 52 -11.75 1.00 6.85
N ASP A 53 -12.16 1.31 8.08
CA ASP A 53 -12.04 2.63 8.68
C ASP A 53 -10.57 3.07 8.83
N ILE A 54 -9.68 2.17 9.22
CA ILE A 54 -8.22 2.43 9.31
C ILE A 54 -7.64 2.72 7.92
N ILE A 55 -8.00 1.91 6.92
CA ILE A 55 -7.54 2.09 5.54
C ILE A 55 -8.05 3.42 4.98
N GLN A 56 -9.33 3.75 5.13
CA GLN A 56 -9.91 5.00 4.66
C GLN A 56 -9.25 6.21 5.31
N ASN A 57 -9.03 6.19 6.63
CA ASN A 57 -8.34 7.26 7.35
C ASN A 57 -6.89 7.42 6.88
N ARG A 58 -6.19 6.33 6.61
CA ARG A 58 -4.82 6.35 6.08
C ARG A 58 -4.79 6.95 4.67
N THR A 59 -5.70 6.53 3.81
CA THR A 59 -5.86 7.04 2.44
C THR A 59 -6.14 8.54 2.46
N ALA A 60 -7.08 9.01 3.27
CA ALA A 60 -7.39 10.43 3.39
C ALA A 60 -6.19 11.26 3.85
N LYS A 61 -5.40 10.76 4.82
CA LYS A 61 -4.17 11.43 5.28
C LYS A 61 -3.12 11.51 4.16
N ASN A 62 -2.94 10.43 3.41
CA ASN A 62 -1.98 10.38 2.31
C ASN A 62 -2.40 11.25 1.13
N ASN A 63 -3.68 11.29 0.79
CA ASN A 63 -4.21 12.20 -0.23
C ASN A 63 -3.99 13.66 0.15
N ALA A 64 -4.19 14.00 1.42
CA ALA A 64 -3.93 15.35 1.92
C ALA A 64 -2.43 15.75 1.85
N ILE A 65 -1.50 14.80 1.94
CA ILE A 65 -0.08 15.04 1.68
C ILE A 65 0.15 15.18 0.18
N LEU A 66 -0.42 14.30 -0.63
CA LEU A 66 -0.24 14.26 -2.08
C LEU A 66 -0.68 15.59 -2.74
N HIS A 67 -1.78 16.20 -2.33
CA HIS A 67 -2.19 17.52 -2.83
C HIS A 67 -1.07 18.57 -2.68
N PHE A 68 -0.38 18.59 -1.55
CA PHE A 68 0.75 19.50 -1.35
C PHE A 68 1.95 19.13 -2.23
N LEU A 69 2.23 17.83 -2.39
CA LEU A 69 3.33 17.38 -3.25
C LEU A 69 3.09 17.71 -4.73
N LEU A 70 1.84 17.75 -5.19
CA LEU A 70 1.48 18.08 -6.56
C LEU A 70 1.40 19.59 -6.84
N ALA A 71 1.28 20.41 -5.80
CA ALA A 71 1.19 21.87 -5.95
C ALA A 71 2.47 22.44 -6.59
N LYS A 72 2.37 23.40 -7.52
CA LYS A 72 3.52 24.01 -8.18
C LYS A 72 4.45 24.76 -7.21
N GLN A 73 3.87 25.47 -6.25
CA GLN A 73 4.58 26.21 -5.22
C GLN A 73 3.87 26.05 -3.90
N LEU A 74 4.63 26.09 -2.82
CA LEU A 74 4.14 26.03 -1.45
C LEU A 74 4.54 27.28 -0.69
N THR A 75 3.61 27.85 0.06
CA THR A 75 3.93 28.90 1.03
C THR A 75 4.74 28.33 2.20
N ALA A 76 5.42 29.18 2.98
CA ALA A 76 6.20 28.74 4.15
C ALA A 76 5.33 27.94 5.14
N ALA A 77 4.10 28.40 5.42
CA ALA A 77 3.16 27.71 6.31
C ALA A 77 2.71 26.35 5.74
N GLN A 78 2.56 26.22 4.42
CA GLN A 78 2.23 24.94 3.79
C GLN A 78 3.41 23.97 3.84
N LYS A 79 4.64 24.44 3.67
CA LYS A 79 5.86 23.60 3.80
C LYS A 79 5.98 23.03 5.20
N GLU A 80 5.83 23.84 6.23
CA GLU A 80 5.84 23.38 7.63
C GLU A 80 4.75 22.32 7.88
N LYS A 81 3.54 22.57 7.35
CA LYS A 81 2.43 21.60 7.47
C LYS A 81 2.72 20.29 6.76
N VAL A 82 3.32 20.33 5.57
CA VAL A 82 3.73 19.12 4.81
C VAL A 82 4.83 18.38 5.56
N GLU A 83 5.85 19.07 6.04
CA GLU A 83 6.93 18.48 6.81
C GLU A 83 6.41 17.75 8.04
N LYS A 84 5.55 18.40 8.84
CA LYS A 84 4.93 17.79 10.02
C LYS A 84 4.11 16.55 9.66
N ARG A 85 3.35 16.60 8.56
CA ARG A 85 2.55 15.45 8.12
C ARG A 85 3.41 14.30 7.61
N LEU A 86 4.47 14.58 6.85
CA LEU A 86 5.40 13.57 6.34
C LEU A 86 6.14 12.89 7.50
N ARG A 87 6.64 13.65 8.48
CA ARG A 87 7.33 13.10 9.66
C ARG A 87 6.42 12.23 10.53
N ASN A 88 5.10 12.51 10.55
CA ASN A 88 4.11 11.74 11.29
C ASN A 88 3.40 10.67 10.42
N SER A 89 3.87 10.46 9.20
CA SER A 89 3.33 9.42 8.32
C SER A 89 4.04 8.08 8.52
N ASN A 90 3.42 7.00 8.01
CA ASN A 90 4.05 5.68 7.99
C ASN A 90 4.98 5.47 6.77
N ILE A 91 5.45 6.57 6.18
CA ILE A 91 6.36 6.54 5.03
C ILE A 91 7.80 6.32 5.55
N PRO A 92 8.62 5.51 4.88
CA PRO A 92 10.00 5.30 5.26
C PRO A 92 10.78 6.62 5.40
N ALA A 93 11.57 6.73 6.46
CA ALA A 93 12.29 7.95 6.79
C ALA A 93 13.19 8.44 5.65
N GLU A 94 13.74 7.53 4.84
CA GLU A 94 14.55 7.88 3.67
C GLU A 94 13.74 8.57 2.58
N THR A 95 12.52 8.08 2.30
CA THR A 95 11.60 8.72 1.33
C THR A 95 11.19 10.10 1.84
N VAL A 96 10.86 10.22 3.11
CA VAL A 96 10.54 11.51 3.75
C VAL A 96 11.70 12.47 3.62
N LYS A 97 12.93 12.04 3.92
CA LYS A 97 14.14 12.84 3.79
C LYS A 97 14.33 13.35 2.35
N LYS A 98 14.27 12.46 1.36
CA LYS A 98 14.38 12.83 -0.07
C LYS A 98 13.32 13.83 -0.52
N LEU A 99 12.07 13.68 -0.04
CA LEU A 99 11.00 14.62 -0.34
C LEU A 99 11.27 16.00 0.25
N LEU A 100 11.69 16.07 1.51
CA LEU A 100 11.93 17.34 2.20
C LEU A 100 13.17 18.07 1.65
N GLU A 101 14.26 17.37 1.39
CA GLU A 101 15.49 17.95 0.83
C GLU A 101 15.28 18.55 -0.57
N ASN A 102 14.35 18.01 -1.35
CA ASN A 102 14.11 18.41 -2.73
C ASN A 102 12.76 19.14 -2.93
N LEU A 103 12.06 19.47 -1.84
CA LEU A 103 10.71 20.03 -1.89
C LEU A 103 10.68 21.39 -2.63
N ASP A 104 11.72 22.17 -2.54
CA ASP A 104 11.84 23.49 -3.17
C ASP A 104 12.37 23.44 -4.60
N SER A 105 13.32 22.55 -4.86
CA SER A 105 13.98 22.44 -6.16
C SER A 105 13.12 21.73 -7.21
N ARG A 106 12.19 20.89 -6.76
CA ARG A 106 11.34 20.08 -7.67
C ARG A 106 12.12 19.37 -8.77
N ASN A 107 13.35 18.98 -8.48
CA ASN A 107 14.25 18.33 -9.41
C ASN A 107 13.87 16.86 -9.68
N LYS A 108 14.66 16.18 -10.50
CA LYS A 108 14.45 14.76 -10.83
C LYS A 108 14.33 13.87 -9.59
N GLN A 109 15.14 14.12 -8.55
CA GLN A 109 15.11 13.36 -7.31
C GLN A 109 13.80 13.54 -6.56
N TYR A 110 13.24 14.75 -6.57
CA TYR A 110 11.93 15.03 -6.02
C TYR A 110 10.84 14.19 -6.68
N HIS A 111 10.81 14.14 -8.01
CA HIS A 111 9.80 13.38 -8.73
C HIS A 111 9.88 11.87 -8.44
N TRP A 112 11.10 11.32 -8.36
CA TRP A 112 11.28 9.93 -7.93
C TRP A 112 10.87 9.69 -6.46
N ALA A 113 11.09 10.66 -5.60
CA ALA A 113 10.64 10.57 -4.20
C ALA A 113 9.11 10.61 -4.08
N VAL A 114 8.41 11.39 -4.93
CA VAL A 114 6.93 11.39 -5.01
C VAL A 114 6.42 10.05 -5.54
N ALA A 115 7.04 9.48 -6.57
CA ALA A 115 6.73 8.15 -7.07
C ALA A 115 6.92 7.08 -5.97
N GLY A 116 8.03 7.17 -5.21
CA GLY A 116 8.28 6.33 -4.04
C GLY A 116 7.24 6.50 -2.94
N PHE A 117 6.74 7.70 -2.69
CA PHE A 117 5.63 7.97 -1.78
C PHE A 117 4.35 7.23 -2.21
N LEU A 118 3.99 7.29 -3.50
CA LEU A 118 2.85 6.55 -4.02
C LEU A 118 3.03 5.03 -3.89
N ARG A 119 4.22 4.52 -4.17
CA ARG A 119 4.54 3.09 -4.03
C ARG A 119 4.33 2.57 -2.60
N GLN A 120 4.62 3.38 -1.58
CA GLN A 120 4.38 3.02 -0.18
C GLN A 120 2.87 2.91 0.16
N ASN A 121 2.02 3.44 -0.70
CA ASN A 121 0.57 3.30 -0.63
C ASN A 121 0.07 2.14 -1.49
N SER A 122 0.67 0.96 -1.33
CA SER A 122 0.49 -0.23 -2.17
C SER A 122 -0.96 -0.65 -2.45
N GLY A 123 -1.90 -0.37 -1.53
CA GLY A 123 -3.33 -0.60 -1.76
C GLY A 123 -3.87 0.23 -2.92
N MET A 124 -3.56 1.52 -2.94
CA MET A 124 -4.02 2.43 -4.00
C MET A 124 -3.40 2.07 -5.36
N LEU A 125 -2.09 1.73 -5.39
CA LEU A 125 -1.44 1.31 -6.63
C LEU A 125 -1.99 0.00 -7.18
N LYS A 126 -2.32 -0.96 -6.32
CA LYS A 126 -2.94 -2.21 -6.75
C LYS A 126 -4.26 -1.97 -7.48
N ASP A 127 -5.07 -1.06 -6.98
CA ASP A 127 -6.37 -0.73 -7.59
C ASP A 127 -6.16 0.02 -8.92
N VAL A 128 -5.15 0.91 -9.00
CA VAL A 128 -4.80 1.63 -10.25
C VAL A 128 -4.29 0.69 -11.33
N LEU A 129 -3.59 -0.38 -10.96
CA LEU A 129 -3.02 -1.34 -11.92
C LEU A 129 -3.97 -2.49 -12.27
N GLN A 130 -5.20 -2.46 -11.78
CA GLN A 130 -6.19 -3.46 -12.14
C GLN A 130 -6.49 -3.42 -13.64
N GLY A 131 -6.44 -4.57 -14.29
CA GLY A 131 -6.70 -4.70 -15.73
C GLY A 131 -5.51 -4.37 -16.65
N THR A 132 -4.40 -3.83 -16.14
CA THR A 132 -3.24 -3.46 -17.00
C THR A 132 -2.53 -4.66 -17.62
N ALA A 133 -2.62 -5.85 -17.00
CA ALA A 133 -2.00 -7.07 -17.50
C ALA A 133 -2.60 -7.58 -18.83
N SER A 134 -3.80 -7.13 -19.20
CA SER A 134 -4.47 -7.50 -20.45
C SER A 134 -4.20 -6.50 -21.59
N CYS A 135 -3.56 -5.37 -21.33
CA CYS A 135 -3.26 -4.36 -22.34
C CYS A 135 -2.18 -4.85 -23.31
N GLN A 136 -2.44 -4.69 -24.60
CA GLN A 136 -1.52 -5.10 -25.66
C GLN A 136 -0.75 -3.94 -26.26
N THR A 137 -1.28 -2.72 -26.12
CA THR A 137 -0.68 -1.50 -26.66
C THR A 137 -0.41 -0.47 -25.53
N LEU A 138 0.49 0.51 -25.84
CA LEU A 138 0.78 1.61 -24.92
C LEU A 138 -0.45 2.49 -24.69
N ASP A 139 -1.25 2.72 -25.72
CA ASP A 139 -2.44 3.57 -25.64
C ASP A 139 -3.52 2.93 -24.76
N GLU A 140 -3.70 1.61 -24.88
CA GLU A 140 -4.58 0.84 -23.98
C GLU A 140 -4.10 0.92 -22.53
N LEU A 141 -2.80 0.71 -22.31
CA LEU A 141 -2.21 0.76 -20.97
C LEU A 141 -2.39 2.15 -20.34
N GLU A 142 -2.10 3.21 -21.12
CA GLU A 142 -2.28 4.59 -20.68
C GLU A 142 -3.74 4.90 -20.32
N THR A 143 -4.67 4.47 -21.16
CA THR A 143 -6.10 4.68 -20.96
C THR A 143 -6.58 4.01 -19.69
N VAL A 144 -6.26 2.72 -19.50
CA VAL A 144 -6.64 1.97 -18.31
C VAL A 144 -6.05 2.59 -17.02
N ILE A 145 -4.78 3.00 -17.05
CA ILE A 145 -4.17 3.66 -15.89
C ILE A 145 -4.86 4.99 -15.59
N LYS A 146 -5.16 5.82 -16.60
CA LYS A 146 -5.85 7.10 -16.42
C LYS A 146 -7.25 6.94 -15.82
N GLU A 147 -8.02 5.99 -16.32
CA GLU A 147 -9.36 5.68 -15.83
C GLU A 147 -9.31 5.22 -14.37
N ASN A 148 -8.41 4.29 -14.07
CA ASN A 148 -8.22 3.79 -12.71
C ASN A 148 -7.74 4.89 -11.75
N VAL A 149 -6.80 5.75 -12.18
CA VAL A 149 -6.34 6.90 -11.37
C VAL A 149 -7.50 7.82 -11.06
N SER A 150 -8.38 8.13 -12.02
CA SER A 150 -9.54 8.98 -11.79
C SER A 150 -10.53 8.38 -10.79
N THR A 151 -10.64 7.06 -10.76
CA THR A 151 -11.53 6.32 -9.85
C THR A 151 -10.95 6.23 -8.43
N VAL A 152 -9.65 6.00 -8.31
CA VAL A 152 -8.97 5.79 -7.02
C VAL A 152 -8.68 7.13 -6.31
N PHE A 153 -8.28 8.15 -7.06
CA PHE A 153 -7.90 9.47 -6.52
C PHE A 153 -9.05 10.48 -6.62
N VAL A 154 -10.14 10.17 -5.94
CA VAL A 154 -11.31 11.08 -5.88
C VAL A 154 -10.94 12.38 -5.17
N GLY A 155 -11.39 13.51 -5.71
CA GLY A 155 -11.17 14.85 -5.14
C GLY A 155 -9.92 15.58 -5.69
N PHE A 156 -9.20 14.96 -6.63
CA PHE A 156 -8.10 15.60 -7.36
C PHE A 156 -8.62 16.22 -8.67
N GLY A 157 -8.06 17.36 -9.04
CA GLY A 157 -8.39 18.03 -10.30
C GLY A 157 -7.72 17.35 -11.52
N PRO A 158 -8.19 17.62 -12.76
CA PRO A 158 -7.65 16.96 -13.96
C PRO A 158 -6.12 17.07 -14.10
N SER A 159 -5.54 18.25 -13.85
CA SER A 159 -4.07 18.46 -13.90
C SER A 159 -3.32 17.67 -12.81
N GLU A 160 -3.93 17.45 -11.65
CA GLU A 160 -3.34 16.66 -10.58
C GLU A 160 -3.42 15.16 -10.91
N LEU A 161 -4.55 14.70 -11.46
CA LEU A 161 -4.72 13.32 -11.92
C LEU A 161 -3.72 12.95 -13.02
N GLU A 162 -3.44 13.87 -13.93
CA GLU A 162 -2.42 13.67 -14.96
C GLU A 162 -1.03 13.49 -14.35
N LYS A 163 -0.65 14.32 -13.38
CA LYS A 163 0.61 14.15 -12.64
C LYS A 163 0.65 12.85 -11.85
N ILE A 164 -0.45 12.48 -11.19
CA ILE A 164 -0.54 11.20 -10.47
C ILE A 164 -0.30 10.04 -11.42
N THR A 165 -0.90 10.05 -12.61
CA THR A 165 -0.67 9.04 -13.65
C THR A 165 0.81 8.88 -13.97
N VAL A 166 1.53 10.01 -14.18
CA VAL A 166 2.97 10.00 -14.40
C VAL A 166 3.73 9.34 -13.25
N TYR A 167 3.42 9.73 -12.00
CA TYR A 167 4.09 9.17 -10.83
C TYR A 167 3.76 7.69 -10.58
N VAL A 168 2.57 7.23 -10.94
CA VAL A 168 2.22 5.81 -10.92
C VAL A 168 3.09 5.04 -11.92
N CYS A 169 3.19 5.52 -13.16
CA CYS A 169 4.06 4.90 -14.17
C CYS A 169 5.53 4.86 -13.73
N MET A 170 6.02 5.93 -13.10
CA MET A 170 7.38 5.97 -12.53
C MET A 170 7.57 4.93 -11.41
N ALA A 171 6.63 4.87 -10.47
CA ALA A 171 6.70 3.95 -9.34
C ALA A 171 6.72 2.48 -9.78
N GLU A 172 5.94 2.14 -10.79
CA GLU A 172 5.83 0.77 -11.30
C GLU A 172 6.98 0.41 -12.25
N SER A 173 7.48 1.35 -13.06
CA SER A 173 8.65 1.11 -13.90
C SER A 173 9.92 0.82 -13.09
N GLU A 174 10.04 1.39 -11.90
CA GLU A 174 11.13 1.08 -10.96
C GLU A 174 10.98 -0.33 -10.36
N LYS A 175 9.75 -0.76 -10.08
CA LYS A 175 9.45 -2.05 -9.48
C LYS A 175 9.54 -3.21 -10.48
N TYR A 176 9.13 -2.96 -11.71
CA TYR A 176 9.09 -3.95 -12.79
C TYR A 176 9.90 -3.49 -14.01
N PRO A 177 11.23 -3.45 -13.87
CA PRO A 177 12.11 -2.95 -14.95
C PRO A 177 12.11 -3.83 -16.20
N GLU A 178 11.58 -5.04 -16.13
CA GLU A 178 11.43 -5.97 -17.24
C GLU A 178 10.21 -5.67 -18.13
N ILE A 179 9.25 -4.85 -17.66
CA ILE A 179 8.04 -4.52 -18.43
C ILE A 179 8.34 -3.35 -19.37
N GLU A 180 8.70 -3.67 -20.62
CA GLU A 180 9.11 -2.67 -21.61
C GLU A 180 8.02 -1.63 -21.95
N PRO A 181 6.72 -1.98 -22.12
CA PRO A 181 5.68 -0.97 -22.34
C PRO A 181 5.59 0.06 -21.20
N LEU A 182 5.77 -0.36 -19.97
CA LEU A 182 5.73 0.53 -18.82
C LEU A 182 6.93 1.49 -18.80
N LYS A 183 8.13 1.03 -19.19
CA LYS A 183 9.30 1.88 -19.35
C LYS A 183 9.11 2.92 -20.45
N GLN A 184 8.54 2.52 -21.58
CA GLN A 184 8.29 3.42 -22.71
C GLN A 184 7.28 4.49 -22.30
N LEU A 185 6.20 4.11 -21.61
CA LEU A 185 5.22 5.06 -21.10
C LEU A 185 5.82 6.02 -20.06
N CYS A 186 6.65 5.51 -19.15
CA CYS A 186 7.37 6.31 -18.18
C CYS A 186 8.33 7.30 -18.87
N ALA A 187 9.08 6.86 -19.88
CA ALA A 187 10.00 7.71 -20.65
C ALA A 187 9.26 8.79 -21.44
N TYR A 188 8.12 8.47 -22.05
CA TYR A 188 7.26 9.42 -22.74
C TYR A 188 6.77 10.51 -21.79
N TYR A 189 6.18 10.13 -20.64
CA TYR A 189 5.70 11.11 -19.67
C TYR A 189 6.81 11.95 -19.07
N TRP A 190 7.98 11.33 -18.83
CA TRP A 190 9.12 12.07 -18.30
C TRP A 190 9.55 13.20 -19.25
N LYS A 191 9.59 12.91 -20.55
CA LYS A 191 9.98 13.87 -21.57
C LYS A 191 8.94 14.96 -21.80
N GLU A 192 7.65 14.59 -21.81
CA GLU A 192 6.58 15.47 -22.28
C GLU A 192 5.83 16.20 -21.15
N LYS A 193 5.78 15.64 -19.94
CA LYS A 193 4.86 16.09 -18.87
C LYS A 193 5.52 16.51 -17.56
N VAL A 194 6.73 16.06 -17.26
CA VAL A 194 7.38 16.26 -15.96
C VAL A 194 8.58 17.21 -16.05
N LEU A 195 9.18 17.36 -17.18
CA LEU A 195 10.23 18.33 -17.52
C LEU A 195 9.66 19.56 -18.21
#